data_7ef6a0803df601d221a0d1079d252224
#
_entry.id   7ef6a0803df601d221a0d1079d252224
#
_cell.length_a   1.000
_cell.length_b   1.000
_cell.length_c   1.000
_cell.angle_alpha   90.00
_cell.angle_beta   90.00
_cell.angle_gamma   90.00
#
_symmetry.space_group_name_H-M   'P 1'
#
loop_
_entity.id
_entity.type
_entity.pdbx_description
1 polymer ?
#
loop_
_entity_poly.entity_id
_entity_poly.type
_entity_poly.pdbx_seq_one_letter_code
_entity_poly.pdbx_strand_id
1 'polypeptide(L)'
;MSFFRIAKTFEVEYGHRLSKHPEKCRFPHGHSLRIEVVARGRELNDQDMVCDYKALKMIVADVVDRLDHAMALNSSDPQLEGLAAIGDRVLLFDDCDPTTEVLARWIFEQVAERLAAGRIVKTTTGANYEIPAGLELERIRVWETSTSWGEYVGLE
;
A
#
# COMPACT_ATOMS: atom_id res chain seq x y z
N MET A 1 -22.34 0.21 16.68
CA MET A 1 -22.65 -0.32 15.33
C MET A 1 -21.66 -1.45 15.00
N SER A 2 -22.16 -2.53 14.43
CA SER A 2 -21.34 -3.68 14.03
C SER A 2 -20.89 -3.54 12.57
N PHE A 3 -19.75 -4.13 12.25
CA PHE A 3 -19.24 -4.24 10.89
C PHE A 3 -18.34 -5.46 10.78
N PHE A 4 -18.14 -5.90 9.56
CA PHE A 4 -17.19 -6.96 9.23
C PHE A 4 -15.89 -6.34 8.75
N ARG A 5 -14.76 -6.99 9.04
CA ARG A 5 -13.44 -6.67 8.48
C ARG A 5 -12.98 -7.80 7.59
N ILE A 6 -12.35 -7.44 6.51
CA ILE A 6 -11.58 -8.35 5.66
C ILE A 6 -10.18 -7.79 5.50
N ALA A 7 -9.20 -8.67 5.34
CA ALA A 7 -7.83 -8.27 5.12
C ALA A 7 -7.17 -9.10 4.02
N LYS A 8 -6.27 -8.45 3.29
CA LYS A 8 -5.39 -9.09 2.32
C LYS A 8 -3.96 -8.63 2.57
N THR A 9 -3.02 -9.57 2.58
CA THR A 9 -1.59 -9.27 2.70
C THR A 9 -0.88 -9.43 1.37
N PHE A 10 0.16 -8.61 1.18
CA PHE A 10 1.04 -8.61 0.02
C PHE A 10 2.48 -8.59 0.50
N GLU A 11 3.37 -9.19 -0.26
CA GLU A 11 4.80 -9.15 -0.01
C GLU A 11 5.50 -8.51 -1.21
N VAL A 12 6.44 -7.61 -0.94
CA VAL A 12 7.24 -6.93 -1.97
C VAL A 12 8.68 -6.80 -1.51
N GLU A 13 9.60 -6.88 -2.46
CA GLU A 13 10.99 -6.51 -2.27
C GLU A 13 11.15 -5.03 -2.54
N TYR A 14 11.68 -4.28 -1.58
CA TYR A 14 11.61 -2.84 -1.56
C TYR A 14 12.91 -2.25 -1.03
N GLY A 15 13.37 -1.18 -1.63
CA GLY A 15 14.53 -0.44 -1.19
C GLY A 15 14.18 1.00 -0.81
N HIS A 16 14.91 1.54 0.14
CA HIS A 16 14.80 2.94 0.53
C HIS A 16 16.08 3.47 1.17
N ARG A 17 16.12 4.76 1.38
CA ARG A 17 17.03 5.40 2.32
C ARG A 17 16.28 6.48 3.10
N LEU A 18 16.64 6.66 4.35
CA LEU A 18 16.10 7.72 5.21
C LEU A 18 17.14 8.83 5.33
N SER A 19 17.03 9.87 4.49
CA SER A 19 18.02 10.92 4.34
C SER A 19 18.25 11.73 5.62
N LYS A 20 17.24 11.78 6.49
CA LYS A 20 17.26 12.50 7.78
C LYS A 20 17.76 11.63 8.94
N HIS A 21 17.98 10.33 8.72
CA HIS A 21 18.38 9.41 9.80
C HIS A 21 19.86 9.61 10.16
N PRO A 22 20.22 9.61 11.47
CA PRO A 22 21.59 9.87 11.90
C PRO A 22 22.54 8.68 11.78
N GLU A 23 21.99 7.45 11.60
CA GLU A 23 22.76 6.21 11.59
C GLU A 23 22.55 5.38 10.31
N LYS A 24 22.52 4.05 10.44
CA LYS A 24 22.55 3.08 9.31
C LYS A 24 21.44 3.27 8.29
N CYS A 25 20.23 3.67 8.71
CA CYS A 25 19.10 3.82 7.80
C CYS A 25 19.26 4.95 6.78
N ARG A 26 20.27 5.82 6.93
CA ARG A 26 20.63 6.81 5.91
C ARG A 26 21.29 6.20 4.68
N PHE A 27 21.83 4.99 4.78
CA PHE A 27 22.36 4.27 3.64
C PHE A 27 21.23 3.58 2.87
N PRO A 28 21.32 3.50 1.54
CA PRO A 28 20.37 2.69 0.76
C PRO A 28 20.38 1.24 1.24
N HIS A 29 19.21 0.71 1.53
CA HIS A 29 19.02 -0.66 1.97
C HIS A 29 17.63 -1.17 1.59
N GLY A 30 17.41 -2.46 1.74
CA GLY A 30 16.17 -3.09 1.32
C GLY A 30 15.53 -3.93 2.41
N HIS A 31 14.24 -4.16 2.22
CA HIS A 31 13.40 -5.00 3.07
C HIS A 31 12.48 -5.86 2.23
N SER A 32 12.13 -7.03 2.74
CA SER A 32 10.97 -7.78 2.28
C SER A 32 9.75 -7.28 3.06
N LEU A 33 9.06 -6.31 2.51
CA LEU A 33 7.88 -5.73 3.15
C LEU A 33 6.71 -6.69 3.13
N ARG A 34 5.94 -6.73 4.22
CA ARG A 34 4.59 -7.28 4.23
C ARG A 34 3.61 -6.13 4.42
N ILE A 35 2.66 -6.02 3.50
CA ILE A 35 1.65 -4.97 3.49
C ILE A 35 0.30 -5.61 3.78
N GLU A 36 -0.36 -5.20 4.84
CA GLU A 36 -1.71 -5.61 5.18
C GLU A 36 -2.70 -4.50 4.83
N VAL A 37 -3.66 -4.84 3.99
CA VAL A 37 -4.76 -3.97 3.59
C VAL A 37 -6.01 -4.46 4.30
N VAL A 38 -6.60 -3.63 5.17
CA VAL A 38 -7.82 -3.95 5.90
C VAL A 38 -8.96 -3.06 5.42
N ALA A 39 -10.00 -3.70 4.91
CA ALA A 39 -11.25 -3.05 4.53
C ALA A 39 -12.39 -3.50 5.44
N ARG A 40 -13.42 -2.67 5.56
CA ARG A 40 -14.61 -2.97 6.36
C ARG A 40 -15.89 -2.67 5.59
N GLY A 41 -16.95 -3.40 5.93
CA GLY A 41 -18.29 -3.19 5.41
C GLY A 41 -19.34 -3.53 6.44
N ARG A 42 -20.51 -2.91 6.34
CA ARG A 42 -21.62 -3.13 7.28
C ARG A 42 -22.52 -4.27 6.85
N GLU A 43 -22.57 -4.54 5.57
CA GLU A 43 -23.48 -5.49 4.95
C GLU A 43 -22.71 -6.53 4.16
N LEU A 44 -23.31 -7.68 4.00
CA LEU A 44 -22.84 -8.73 3.11
C LEU A 44 -23.62 -8.65 1.79
N ASN A 45 -22.95 -8.97 0.70
CA ASN A 45 -23.58 -9.06 -0.62
C ASN A 45 -24.38 -10.38 -0.77
N ASP A 46 -24.94 -10.61 -1.95
CA ASP A 46 -25.73 -11.81 -2.27
C ASP A 46 -24.94 -13.14 -2.21
N GLN A 47 -23.63 -13.05 -2.04
CA GLN A 47 -22.73 -14.18 -1.87
C GLN A 47 -22.24 -14.34 -0.42
N ASP A 48 -22.88 -13.64 0.52
CA ASP A 48 -22.52 -13.61 1.95
C ASP A 48 -21.12 -13.08 2.23
N MET A 49 -20.60 -12.18 1.37
CA MET A 49 -19.27 -11.57 1.49
C MET A 49 -19.35 -10.05 1.62
N VAL A 50 -18.44 -9.48 2.39
CA VAL A 50 -18.20 -8.02 2.37
C VAL A 50 -17.67 -7.59 1.00
N CYS A 51 -16.69 -8.34 0.51
CA CYS A 51 -16.09 -8.20 -0.81
C CYS A 51 -15.26 -9.46 -1.08
N ASP A 52 -15.21 -9.90 -2.32
CA ASP A 52 -14.34 -11.00 -2.71
C ASP A 52 -12.86 -10.59 -2.54
N TYR A 53 -12.06 -11.45 -1.92
CA TYR A 53 -10.63 -11.21 -1.74
C TYR A 53 -9.87 -11.00 -3.07
N LYS A 54 -10.34 -11.63 -4.14
CA LYS A 54 -9.74 -11.44 -5.46
C LYS A 54 -10.01 -10.03 -6.00
N ALA A 55 -11.22 -9.51 -5.77
CA ALA A 55 -11.55 -8.14 -6.12
C ALA A 55 -10.66 -7.13 -5.36
N LEU A 56 -10.52 -7.31 -4.06
CA LEU A 56 -9.63 -6.49 -3.23
C LEU A 56 -8.18 -6.58 -3.73
N LYS A 57 -7.69 -7.79 -4.02
CA LYS A 57 -6.35 -7.99 -4.60
C LYS A 57 -6.17 -7.21 -5.90
N MET A 58 -7.13 -7.25 -6.81
CA MET A 58 -7.04 -6.58 -8.10
C MET A 58 -6.99 -5.05 -7.98
N ILE A 59 -7.70 -4.49 -7.01
CA ILE A 59 -7.68 -3.04 -6.75
C ILE A 59 -6.31 -2.57 -6.23
N VAL A 60 -5.63 -3.41 -5.48
CA VAL A 60 -4.38 -3.05 -4.80
C VAL A 60 -3.15 -3.42 -5.64
N ALA A 61 -3.29 -4.36 -6.57
CA ALA A 61 -2.16 -4.99 -7.27
C ALA A 61 -1.20 -3.99 -7.95
N ASP A 62 -1.73 -2.97 -8.63
CA ASP A 62 -0.89 -1.98 -9.31
C ASP A 62 -0.16 -1.03 -8.35
N VAL A 63 -0.76 -0.75 -7.18
CA VAL A 63 -0.09 0.04 -6.13
C VAL A 63 1.09 -0.73 -5.55
N VAL A 64 0.86 -2.01 -5.27
CA VAL A 64 1.90 -2.93 -4.75
C VAL A 64 3.01 -3.14 -5.78
N ASP A 65 2.65 -3.31 -7.07
CA ASP A 65 3.62 -3.49 -8.16
C ASP A 65 4.54 -2.28 -8.34
N ARG A 66 4.05 -1.06 -8.07
CA ARG A 66 4.89 0.15 -8.09
C ARG A 66 5.95 0.16 -7.00
N LEU A 67 5.73 -0.55 -5.90
CA LEU A 67 6.67 -0.67 -4.78
C LEU A 67 7.67 -1.81 -5.00
N ASP A 68 7.23 -2.88 -5.66
CA ASP A 68 8.07 -4.07 -5.82
C ASP A 68 9.31 -3.78 -6.67
N HIS A 69 10.48 -4.08 -6.11
CA HIS A 69 11.80 -3.76 -6.69
C HIS A 69 12.01 -2.26 -6.97
N ALA A 70 11.34 -1.39 -6.22
CA ALA A 70 11.52 0.05 -6.30
C ALA A 70 12.50 0.57 -5.25
N MET A 71 13.14 1.69 -5.57
CA MET A 71 13.89 2.51 -4.62
C MET A 71 13.06 3.73 -4.26
N ALA A 72 12.62 3.80 -3.01
CA ALA A 72 11.87 4.93 -2.48
C ALA A 72 12.83 5.97 -1.90
N LEU A 73 12.65 7.22 -2.30
CA LEU A 73 13.51 8.34 -1.94
C LEU A 73 12.69 9.59 -1.60
N ASN A 74 13.25 10.40 -0.72
CA ASN A 74 12.74 11.74 -0.47
C ASN A 74 13.06 12.64 -1.67
N SER A 75 12.11 13.41 -2.16
CA SER A 75 12.34 14.37 -3.25
C SER A 75 13.35 15.46 -2.90
N SER A 76 13.55 15.74 -1.61
CA SER A 76 14.51 16.68 -1.07
C SER A 76 15.83 16.03 -0.60
N ASP A 77 16.06 14.75 -0.94
CA ASP A 77 17.29 14.04 -0.57
C ASP A 77 18.51 14.70 -1.25
N PRO A 78 19.55 15.11 -0.51
CA PRO A 78 20.76 15.68 -1.10
C PRO A 78 21.49 14.75 -2.08
N GLN A 79 21.26 13.43 -1.98
CA GLN A 79 21.86 12.42 -2.85
C GLN A 79 20.94 11.96 -4.00
N LEU A 80 19.79 12.63 -4.17
CA LEU A 80 18.74 12.20 -5.11
C LEU A 80 19.26 12.01 -6.53
N GLU A 81 20.05 12.97 -7.04
CA GLU A 81 20.55 12.92 -8.43
C GLU A 81 21.35 11.64 -8.69
N GLY A 82 22.30 11.31 -7.80
CA GLY A 82 23.12 10.11 -7.94
C GLY A 82 22.34 8.80 -7.78
N LEU A 83 21.41 8.77 -6.85
CA LEU A 83 20.59 7.59 -6.57
C LEU A 83 19.54 7.33 -7.66
N ALA A 84 18.89 8.39 -8.15
CA ALA A 84 17.89 8.30 -9.21
C ALA A 84 18.48 7.97 -10.59
N ALA A 85 19.77 8.22 -10.80
CA ALA A 85 20.48 7.91 -12.05
C ALA A 85 20.60 6.39 -12.34
N ILE A 86 20.32 5.53 -11.34
CA ILE A 86 20.42 4.08 -11.48
C ILE A 86 19.34 3.54 -12.45
N GLY A 87 18.17 4.15 -12.53
CA GLY A 87 17.10 3.70 -13.40
C GLY A 87 15.73 4.31 -13.12
N ASP A 88 14.71 3.72 -13.71
CA ASP A 88 13.32 4.20 -13.70
C ASP A 88 12.44 3.64 -12.57
N ARG A 89 12.96 2.72 -11.77
CA ARG A 89 12.26 2.13 -10.61
C ARG A 89 12.48 2.96 -9.34
N VAL A 90 12.36 4.28 -9.45
CA VAL A 90 12.47 5.22 -8.33
C VAL A 90 11.09 5.77 -7.99
N LEU A 91 10.72 5.68 -6.71
CA LEU A 91 9.49 6.25 -6.18
C LEU A 91 9.83 7.43 -5.28
N LEU A 92 9.35 8.62 -5.65
CA LEU A 92 9.61 9.84 -4.89
C LEU A 92 8.49 10.16 -3.91
N PHE A 93 8.88 10.49 -2.69
CA PHE A 93 7.99 11.02 -1.65
C PHE A 93 8.29 12.50 -1.46
N ASP A 94 7.24 13.33 -1.56
CA ASP A 94 7.39 14.78 -1.57
C ASP A 94 7.80 15.32 -0.20
N ASP A 95 9.04 15.82 -0.14
CA ASP A 95 9.68 16.42 1.04
C ASP A 95 9.61 15.59 2.33
N CYS A 96 9.52 14.27 2.21
CA CYS A 96 9.56 13.37 3.36
C CYS A 96 10.33 12.07 3.07
N ASP A 97 10.99 11.56 4.09
CA ASP A 97 11.66 10.26 4.01
C ASP A 97 10.62 9.13 3.94
N PRO A 98 10.86 8.10 3.13
CA PRO A 98 9.95 6.96 2.97
C PRO A 98 10.05 5.98 4.14
N THR A 99 9.61 6.41 5.32
CA THR A 99 9.45 5.57 6.51
C THR A 99 8.25 4.64 6.34
N THR A 100 8.11 3.63 7.21
CA THR A 100 6.94 2.72 7.19
C THR A 100 5.63 3.48 7.36
N GLU A 101 5.62 4.54 8.17
CA GLU A 101 4.44 5.38 8.42
C GLU A 101 4.06 6.19 7.18
N VAL A 102 5.03 6.81 6.53
CA VAL A 102 4.82 7.56 5.28
C VAL A 102 4.36 6.63 4.16
N LEU A 103 4.97 5.45 4.07
CA LEU A 103 4.59 4.44 3.10
C LEU A 103 3.17 3.93 3.33
N ALA A 104 2.80 3.63 4.59
CA ALA A 104 1.46 3.19 4.94
C ALA A 104 0.39 4.23 4.55
N ARG A 105 0.66 5.52 4.81
CA ARG A 105 -0.21 6.62 4.39
C ARG A 105 -0.33 6.71 2.87
N TRP A 106 0.78 6.65 2.16
CA TRP A 106 0.79 6.71 0.70
C TRP A 106 -0.02 5.57 0.08
N ILE A 107 0.17 4.34 0.55
CA ILE A 107 -0.61 3.18 0.09
C ILE A 107 -2.10 3.40 0.40
N PHE A 108 -2.42 3.89 1.61
CA PHE A 108 -3.79 4.16 2.01
C PHE A 108 -4.48 5.13 1.05
N GLU A 109 -3.87 6.27 0.76
CA GLU A 109 -4.40 7.29 -0.13
C GLU A 109 -4.66 6.72 -1.55
N GLN A 110 -3.70 5.95 -2.08
CA GLN A 110 -3.84 5.31 -3.39
C GLN A 110 -4.98 4.28 -3.45
N VAL A 111 -5.15 3.49 -2.40
CA VAL A 111 -6.18 2.43 -2.34
C VAL A 111 -7.55 2.99 -2.01
N ALA A 112 -7.65 3.94 -1.08
CA ALA A 112 -8.91 4.57 -0.69
C ALA A 112 -9.63 5.23 -1.87
N GLU A 113 -8.90 5.94 -2.71
CA GLU A 113 -9.44 6.56 -3.93
C GLU A 113 -10.05 5.52 -4.87
N ARG A 114 -9.41 4.35 -5.00
CA ARG A 114 -9.89 3.26 -5.85
C ARG A 114 -11.12 2.55 -5.30
N LEU A 115 -11.25 2.47 -3.99
CA LEU A 115 -12.38 1.81 -3.32
C LEU A 115 -13.62 2.72 -3.26
N ALA A 116 -13.43 4.01 -3.05
CA ALA A 116 -14.52 4.97 -2.80
C ALA A 116 -15.58 5.00 -3.92
N ALA A 117 -15.17 4.81 -5.16
CA ALA A 117 -16.06 4.87 -6.31
C ALA A 117 -16.98 3.64 -6.46
N GLY A 118 -16.68 2.51 -5.80
CA GLY A 118 -17.29 1.23 -6.09
C GLY A 118 -17.17 0.89 -7.58
N ARG A 119 -16.87 -0.32 -7.95
CA ARG A 119 -16.78 -0.69 -9.37
C ARG A 119 -16.80 -2.18 -9.60
N ILE A 120 -17.01 -2.56 -10.85
CA ILE A 120 -16.80 -3.92 -11.32
C ILE A 120 -15.38 -4.05 -11.84
N VAL A 121 -14.65 -5.04 -11.33
CA VAL A 121 -13.31 -5.41 -11.76
C VAL A 121 -13.41 -6.66 -12.62
N LYS A 122 -12.90 -6.59 -13.85
CA LYS A 122 -12.95 -7.68 -14.81
C LYS A 122 -11.63 -8.45 -14.83
N THR A 123 -11.72 -9.76 -14.69
CA THR A 123 -10.54 -10.65 -14.81
C THR A 123 -10.20 -10.95 -16.26
N THR A 124 -9.00 -11.46 -16.49
CA THR A 124 -8.56 -11.97 -17.81
C THR A 124 -9.40 -13.12 -18.32
N THR A 125 -10.06 -13.87 -17.44
CA THR A 125 -10.99 -14.95 -17.77
C THR A 125 -12.39 -14.47 -18.08
N GLY A 126 -12.65 -13.15 -17.98
CA GLY A 126 -13.95 -12.53 -18.22
C GLY A 126 -14.91 -12.54 -17.04
N ALA A 127 -14.51 -13.08 -15.89
CA ALA A 127 -15.33 -12.99 -14.68
C ALA A 127 -15.36 -11.57 -14.13
N ASN A 128 -16.52 -11.14 -13.66
CA ASN A 128 -16.72 -9.83 -13.03
C ASN A 128 -16.72 -9.99 -11.52
N TYR A 129 -16.00 -9.10 -10.84
CA TYR A 129 -16.00 -8.97 -9.38
C TYR A 129 -16.45 -7.56 -9.01
N GLU A 130 -17.39 -7.48 -8.10
CA GLU A 130 -17.91 -6.21 -7.60
C GLU A 130 -17.10 -5.70 -6.41
N ILE A 131 -16.75 -4.42 -6.45
CA ILE A 131 -16.31 -3.65 -5.29
C ILE A 131 -17.54 -2.87 -4.83
N PRO A 132 -18.16 -3.22 -3.68
CA PRO A 132 -19.33 -2.53 -3.19
C PRO A 132 -19.04 -1.06 -2.86
N ALA A 133 -19.96 -0.17 -3.17
CA ALA A 133 -19.82 1.25 -2.86
C ALA A 133 -19.71 1.56 -1.35
N GLY A 134 -20.22 0.66 -0.50
CA GLY A 134 -20.14 0.75 0.96
C GLY A 134 -18.87 0.16 1.58
N LEU A 135 -17.93 -0.29 0.75
CA LEU A 135 -16.66 -0.83 1.24
C LEU A 135 -15.72 0.33 1.60
N GLU A 136 -15.24 0.36 2.82
CA GLU A 136 -14.34 1.38 3.33
C GLU A 136 -12.95 0.79 3.59
N LEU A 137 -11.91 1.50 3.20
CA LEU A 137 -10.56 1.19 3.63
C LEU A 137 -10.40 1.62 5.09
N GLU A 138 -10.08 0.69 5.97
CA GLU A 138 -9.91 1.00 7.39
C GLU A 138 -8.48 1.38 7.72
N ARG A 139 -7.51 0.56 7.29
CA ARG A 139 -6.09 0.81 7.55
C ARG A 139 -5.18 0.09 6.58
N ILE A 140 -3.97 0.61 6.51
CA ILE A 140 -2.80 -0.04 5.90
C ILE A 140 -1.76 -0.24 6.99
N ARG A 141 -1.24 -1.46 7.13
CA ARG A 141 -0.11 -1.78 7.98
C ARG A 141 1.05 -2.28 7.13
N VAL A 142 2.22 -1.71 7.36
CA VAL A 142 3.45 -2.09 6.65
C VAL A 142 4.44 -2.66 7.66
N TRP A 143 4.79 -3.92 7.48
CA TRP A 143 5.83 -4.61 8.23
C TRP A 143 7.15 -4.45 7.51
N GLU A 144 8.08 -3.73 8.09
CA GLU A 144 9.42 -3.56 7.55
C GLU A 144 10.29 -4.77 7.85
N THR A 145 10.14 -5.30 9.04
CA THR A 145 10.75 -6.56 9.50
C THR A 145 9.70 -7.43 10.20
N SER A 146 10.07 -8.63 10.59
CA SER A 146 9.17 -9.50 11.38
C SER A 146 8.77 -8.92 12.75
N THR A 147 9.51 -7.93 13.24
CA THR A 147 9.34 -7.37 14.60
C THR A 147 8.90 -5.90 14.61
N SER A 148 8.82 -5.24 13.45
CA SER A 148 8.54 -3.81 13.37
C SER A 148 7.56 -3.48 12.25
N TRP A 149 6.56 -2.68 12.55
CA TRP A 149 5.58 -2.21 11.58
C TRP A 149 5.14 -0.78 11.85
N GLY A 150 4.71 -0.08 10.82
CA GLY A 150 4.00 1.17 10.88
C GLY A 150 2.59 1.02 10.30
N GLU A 151 1.65 1.83 10.77
CA GLU A 151 0.24 1.74 10.38
C GLU A 151 -0.34 3.12 10.16
N TYR A 152 -1.17 3.24 9.13
CA TYR A 152 -2.01 4.40 8.90
C TYR A 152 -3.47 3.97 8.90
N VAL A 153 -4.28 4.62 9.73
CA VAL A 153 -5.71 4.37 9.89
C VAL A 153 -6.48 5.56 9.33
N GLY A 154 -7.43 5.29 8.44
CA GLY A 154 -8.38 6.30 7.99
C GLY A 154 -9.32 6.65 9.15
N LEU A 155 -9.37 7.92 9.49
CA LEU A 155 -10.35 8.43 10.45
C LEU A 155 -11.62 8.86 9.73
N GLU A 156 -12.76 8.52 10.31
CA GLU A 156 -14.05 9.12 9.98
C GLU A 156 -14.14 10.53 10.53
#